data_4296e4f2005f435b82af57aa232cee4f
#
_entry.id   4296e4f2005f435b82af57aa232cee4f
#
_cell.length_a   1.000
_cell.length_b   1.000
_cell.length_c   1.000
_cell.angle_alpha   90.00
_cell.angle_beta   90.00
_cell.angle_gamma   90.00
#
_symmetry.space_group_name_H-M   'P 1'
#
loop_
_entity.id
_entity.type
_entity.pdbx_description
1 polymer ?
#
loop_
_entity_poly.entity_id
_entity_poly.type
_entity_poly.pdbx_seq_one_letter_code
_entity_poly.pdbx_strand_id
1 'polypeptide(L)'
;FKAKYLSESIDSILNQTMSDFELIIVNDQSPDDIDSIVFSFNDSRIQYDINEKNIGGTDLILNWNKCCQKAVGDYLILASDDDVYSPDFLDEVSCLLERFPKVSLVPGRVRSINEEGAEVEKDHLFPIYMPQDDFLYYASRGMISVQAQYVYNREKFMKRGGFINFPFAWNSDAATAYMMSDGGVLSTPSIVFTFRKSSIHITGDGSIKKQDSEIDC
;
A
#
# COMPACT_ATOMS: atom_id res chain seq x y z
N PHE A 1 11.93 0.75 -14.87
CA PHE A 1 11.03 1.52 -14.02
C PHE A 1 9.60 1.03 -14.19
N LYS A 2 8.71 1.32 -13.22
CA LYS A 2 7.36 0.76 -13.16
C LYS A 2 6.31 1.62 -13.86
N ALA A 3 6.70 2.73 -14.50
CA ALA A 3 5.79 3.63 -15.22
C ALA A 3 4.88 2.92 -16.24
N LYS A 4 5.34 1.76 -16.77
CA LYS A 4 4.52 0.94 -17.70
C LYS A 4 3.21 0.43 -17.09
N TYR A 5 3.12 0.35 -15.75
CA TYR A 5 1.93 -0.13 -15.03
C TYR A 5 1.13 1.01 -14.39
N LEU A 6 1.71 2.20 -14.30
CA LEU A 6 1.11 3.34 -13.60
C LEU A 6 -0.28 3.71 -14.13
N SER A 7 -0.46 3.67 -15.45
CA SER A 7 -1.78 3.95 -16.06
C SER A 7 -2.84 2.94 -15.61
N GLU A 8 -2.50 1.65 -15.57
CA GLU A 8 -3.40 0.59 -15.10
C GLU A 8 -3.73 0.75 -13.60
N SER A 9 -2.73 1.10 -12.79
CA SER A 9 -2.92 1.36 -11.36
C SER A 9 -3.84 2.55 -11.12
N ILE A 10 -3.59 3.71 -11.76
CA ILE A 10 -4.45 4.90 -11.67
C ILE A 10 -5.88 4.56 -12.12
N ASP A 11 -6.03 3.89 -13.25
CA ASP A 11 -7.34 3.53 -13.80
C ASP A 11 -8.13 2.66 -12.83
N SER A 12 -7.49 1.68 -12.19
CA SER A 12 -8.12 0.81 -11.18
C SER A 12 -8.63 1.57 -9.95
N ILE A 13 -7.94 2.65 -9.55
CA ILE A 13 -8.35 3.50 -8.43
C ILE A 13 -9.49 4.42 -8.87
N LEU A 14 -9.41 5.03 -10.05
CA LEU A 14 -10.45 5.95 -10.52
C LEU A 14 -11.78 5.25 -10.85
N ASN A 15 -11.74 3.96 -11.18
CA ASN A 15 -12.91 3.13 -11.47
C ASN A 15 -13.52 2.44 -10.23
N GLN A 16 -13.20 2.89 -9.01
CA GLN A 16 -13.89 2.42 -7.81
C GLN A 16 -15.37 2.79 -7.84
N THR A 17 -16.23 1.87 -7.36
CA THR A 17 -17.68 2.09 -7.26
C THR A 17 -18.02 3.20 -6.26
N MET A 18 -17.27 3.30 -5.17
CA MET A 18 -17.30 4.45 -4.27
C MET A 18 -16.55 5.64 -4.89
N SER A 19 -17.16 6.82 -4.92
CA SER A 19 -16.59 8.01 -5.53
C SER A 19 -16.00 9.02 -4.55
N ASP A 20 -16.26 8.87 -3.25
CA ASP A 20 -15.81 9.80 -2.20
C ASP A 20 -14.37 9.47 -1.76
N PHE A 21 -13.41 9.84 -2.60
CA PHE A 21 -11.98 9.73 -2.31
C PHE A 21 -11.17 10.78 -3.09
N GLU A 22 -9.96 11.02 -2.64
CA GLU A 22 -8.91 11.76 -3.34
C GLU A 22 -7.79 10.80 -3.76
N LEU A 23 -7.19 11.05 -4.92
CA LEU A 23 -6.00 10.34 -5.41
C LEU A 23 -4.82 11.31 -5.46
N ILE A 24 -3.90 11.17 -4.51
CA ILE A 24 -2.70 12.01 -4.44
C ILE A 24 -1.55 11.24 -5.08
N ILE A 25 -1.02 11.77 -6.16
CA ILE A 25 0.12 11.21 -6.88
C ILE A 25 1.33 12.10 -6.64
N VAL A 26 2.41 11.53 -6.13
CA VAL A 26 3.67 12.24 -5.89
C VAL A 26 4.76 11.65 -6.76
N ASN A 27 5.22 12.41 -7.74
CA ASN A 27 6.39 12.06 -8.53
C ASN A 27 7.66 12.39 -7.73
N ASP A 28 8.39 11.36 -7.33
CA ASP A 28 9.64 11.49 -6.57
C ASP A 28 10.86 11.60 -7.50
N GLN A 29 10.79 12.48 -8.50
CA GLN A 29 11.81 12.70 -9.52
C GLN A 29 12.11 11.40 -10.31
N SER A 30 11.05 10.75 -10.78
CA SER A 30 11.20 9.60 -11.68
C SER A 30 11.88 10.02 -12.99
N PRO A 31 12.79 9.19 -13.53
CA PRO A 31 13.35 9.42 -14.86
C PRO A 31 12.36 9.13 -16.00
N ASP A 32 11.24 8.46 -15.70
CA ASP A 32 10.18 8.16 -16.66
C ASP A 32 9.24 9.38 -16.80
N ASP A 33 8.55 9.50 -17.93
CA ASP A 33 7.57 10.58 -18.19
C ASP A 33 6.25 10.31 -17.45
N ILE A 34 6.28 10.54 -16.14
CA ILE A 34 5.11 10.40 -15.26
C ILE A 34 4.06 11.49 -15.57
N ASP A 35 4.52 12.69 -15.92
CA ASP A 35 3.65 13.84 -16.18
C ASP A 35 2.67 13.52 -17.31
N SER A 36 3.15 13.02 -18.45
CA SER A 36 2.30 12.65 -19.58
C SER A 36 1.27 11.57 -19.21
N ILE A 37 1.64 10.62 -18.36
CA ILE A 37 0.72 9.58 -17.90
C ILE A 37 -0.37 10.19 -17.03
N VAL A 38 0.00 10.96 -16.01
CA VAL A 38 -0.96 11.55 -15.07
C VAL A 38 -1.88 12.54 -15.75
N PHE A 39 -1.36 13.43 -16.60
CA PHE A 39 -2.16 14.42 -17.32
C PHE A 39 -3.06 13.83 -18.42
N SER A 40 -2.87 12.55 -18.79
CA SER A 40 -3.81 11.87 -19.67
C SER A 40 -5.15 11.56 -18.98
N PHE A 41 -5.19 11.54 -17.65
CA PHE A 41 -6.40 11.37 -16.85
C PHE A 41 -7.03 12.74 -16.57
N ASN A 42 -8.26 12.94 -17.04
CA ASN A 42 -9.03 14.17 -16.78
C ASN A 42 -10.03 13.91 -15.64
N ASP A 43 -9.53 13.73 -14.41
CA ASP A 43 -10.34 13.45 -13.23
C ASP A 43 -10.01 14.42 -12.09
N SER A 44 -11.04 15.11 -11.57
CA SER A 44 -10.89 16.14 -10.53
C SER A 44 -10.46 15.60 -9.17
N ARG A 45 -10.52 14.28 -8.96
CA ARG A 45 -10.07 13.62 -7.73
C ARG A 45 -8.55 13.48 -7.66
N ILE A 46 -7.85 13.66 -8.80
CA ILE A 46 -6.38 13.58 -8.85
C ILE A 46 -5.76 14.88 -8.35
N GLN A 47 -4.84 14.75 -7.39
CA GLN A 47 -3.91 15.79 -6.98
C GLN A 47 -2.49 15.32 -7.35
N TYR A 48 -1.77 16.11 -8.16
CA TYR A 48 -0.43 15.74 -8.62
C TYR A 48 0.62 16.70 -8.10
N ASP A 49 1.64 16.14 -7.48
CA ASP A 49 2.78 16.86 -6.94
C ASP A 49 4.10 16.25 -7.42
N ILE A 50 5.15 17.07 -7.46
CA ILE A 50 6.51 16.64 -7.81
C ILE A 50 7.44 17.02 -6.65
N ASN A 51 8.19 16.07 -6.10
CA ASN A 51 9.21 16.38 -5.12
C ASN A 51 10.34 17.21 -5.74
N GLU A 52 10.92 18.14 -5.00
CA GLU A 52 12.07 18.94 -5.47
C GLU A 52 13.31 18.08 -5.79
N LYS A 53 13.42 16.94 -5.11
CA LYS A 53 14.49 15.95 -5.29
C LYS A 53 13.97 14.55 -4.99
N ASN A 54 14.64 13.53 -5.53
CA ASN A 54 14.36 12.14 -5.17
C ASN A 54 14.65 11.92 -3.68
N ILE A 55 13.63 11.49 -2.92
CA ILE A 55 13.70 11.21 -1.50
C ILE A 55 13.74 9.70 -1.25
N GLY A 56 12.88 8.95 -1.94
CA GLY A 56 12.71 7.52 -1.75
C GLY A 56 13.96 6.70 -2.09
N GLY A 57 14.82 7.22 -2.97
CA GLY A 57 16.11 6.61 -3.26
C GLY A 57 17.11 6.63 -2.10
N THR A 58 16.89 7.49 -1.09
CA THR A 58 17.74 7.61 0.10
C THR A 58 17.00 7.22 1.39
N ASP A 59 15.72 7.55 1.49
CA ASP A 59 14.85 7.23 2.63
C ASP A 59 13.42 7.01 2.13
N LEU A 60 13.12 5.75 1.86
CA LEU A 60 11.82 5.34 1.34
C LEU A 60 10.68 5.66 2.33
N ILE A 61 10.91 5.43 3.62
CA ILE A 61 9.90 5.66 4.66
C ILE A 61 9.61 7.15 4.84
N LEU A 62 10.63 8.00 4.73
CA LEU A 62 10.42 9.44 4.73
C LEU A 62 9.55 9.88 3.56
N ASN A 63 9.77 9.32 2.36
CA ASN A 63 8.95 9.61 1.19
C ASN A 63 7.50 9.14 1.40
N TRP A 64 7.28 7.91 1.87
CA TRP A 64 5.97 7.38 2.20
C TRP A 64 5.21 8.27 3.19
N ASN A 65 5.86 8.65 4.29
CA ASN A 65 5.25 9.51 5.30
C ASN A 65 4.91 10.91 4.75
N LYS A 66 5.73 11.47 3.86
CA LYS A 66 5.42 12.74 3.19
C LYS A 66 4.20 12.62 2.27
N CYS A 67 4.06 11.52 1.53
CA CYS A 67 2.86 11.25 0.73
C CYS A 67 1.61 11.19 1.62
N CYS A 68 1.67 10.41 2.72
CA CYS A 68 0.56 10.27 3.65
C CYS A 68 0.15 11.58 4.33
N GLN A 69 1.10 12.50 4.59
CA GLN A 69 0.82 13.80 5.20
C GLN A 69 -0.04 14.73 4.32
N LYS A 70 -0.10 14.48 3.01
CA LYS A 70 -0.93 15.25 2.08
C LYS A 70 -2.41 14.85 2.15
N ALA A 71 -2.70 13.63 2.59
CA ALA A 71 -4.06 13.10 2.66
C ALA A 71 -4.92 13.85 3.69
N VAL A 72 -6.20 14.10 3.34
CA VAL A 72 -7.18 14.77 4.20
C VAL A 72 -8.37 13.89 4.55
N GLY A 73 -8.58 12.76 3.87
CA GLY A 73 -9.63 11.79 4.14
C GLY A 73 -9.54 11.16 5.55
N ASP A 74 -10.60 10.51 6.01
CA ASP A 74 -10.64 9.84 7.32
C ASP A 74 -9.78 8.58 7.36
N TYR A 75 -9.59 7.95 6.21
CA TYR A 75 -8.76 6.78 6.01
C TYR A 75 -7.72 7.05 4.94
N LEU A 76 -6.62 6.32 4.97
CA LEU A 76 -5.57 6.43 3.96
C LEU A 76 -5.09 5.05 3.51
N ILE A 77 -4.65 5.02 2.26
CA ILE A 77 -3.97 3.91 1.62
C ILE A 77 -2.72 4.48 0.95
N LEU A 78 -1.57 3.84 1.13
CA LEU A 78 -0.40 4.16 0.33
C LEU A 78 -0.33 3.18 -0.84
N ALA A 79 -0.88 3.58 -1.98
CA ALA A 79 -0.91 2.77 -3.19
C ALA A 79 0.48 2.63 -3.84
N SER A 80 0.70 1.53 -4.54
CA SER A 80 1.87 1.32 -5.40
C SER A 80 1.54 1.68 -6.85
N ASP A 81 2.58 1.92 -7.63
CA ASP A 81 2.50 2.31 -9.05
C ASP A 81 2.27 1.14 -10.02
N ASP A 82 2.22 -0.11 -9.52
CA ASP A 82 2.12 -1.34 -10.33
C ASP A 82 1.04 -2.33 -9.87
N ASP A 83 0.31 -2.00 -8.81
CA ASP A 83 -0.74 -2.83 -8.25
C ASP A 83 -2.14 -2.41 -8.74
N VAL A 84 -3.12 -3.30 -8.59
CA VAL A 84 -4.48 -3.10 -9.11
C VAL A 84 -5.52 -3.37 -8.03
N TYR A 85 -6.47 -2.44 -7.88
CA TYR A 85 -7.61 -2.57 -6.97
C TYR A 85 -8.85 -3.07 -7.72
N SER A 86 -9.61 -3.99 -7.13
CA SER A 86 -10.92 -4.37 -7.66
C SER A 86 -11.88 -3.19 -7.55
N PRO A 87 -12.85 -3.05 -8.44
CA PRO A 87 -13.77 -1.89 -8.44
C PRO A 87 -14.57 -1.70 -7.14
N ASP A 88 -14.79 -2.76 -6.40
CA ASP A 88 -15.55 -2.81 -5.14
C ASP A 88 -14.69 -2.72 -3.87
N PHE A 89 -13.37 -2.50 -4.01
CA PHE A 89 -12.44 -2.47 -2.87
C PHE A 89 -12.85 -1.43 -1.81
N LEU A 90 -13.08 -0.19 -2.23
CA LEU A 90 -13.44 0.89 -1.29
C LEU A 90 -14.82 0.67 -0.66
N ASP A 91 -15.79 0.15 -1.40
CA ASP A 91 -17.13 -0.16 -0.88
C ASP A 91 -17.08 -1.30 0.16
N GLU A 92 -16.35 -2.40 -0.12
CA GLU A 92 -16.21 -3.48 0.86
C GLU A 92 -15.55 -2.98 2.16
N VAL A 93 -14.48 -2.18 2.04
CA VAL A 93 -13.78 -1.61 3.19
C VAL A 93 -14.68 -0.65 3.97
N SER A 94 -15.41 0.24 3.29
CA SER A 94 -16.33 1.19 3.92
C SER A 94 -17.43 0.47 4.71
N CYS A 95 -18.08 -0.53 4.12
CA CYS A 95 -19.08 -1.36 4.78
C CYS A 95 -18.55 -2.04 6.05
N LEU A 96 -17.29 -2.50 6.03
CA LEU A 96 -16.66 -3.11 7.20
C LEU A 96 -16.41 -2.06 8.30
N LEU A 97 -15.88 -0.90 7.95
CA LEU A 97 -15.56 0.17 8.89
C LEU A 97 -16.81 0.77 9.54
N GLU A 98 -17.91 0.89 8.81
CA GLU A 98 -19.22 1.30 9.37
C GLU A 98 -19.72 0.34 10.47
N ARG A 99 -19.52 -0.96 10.27
CA ARG A 99 -19.92 -2.00 11.24
C ARG A 99 -18.97 -2.10 12.43
N PHE A 100 -17.71 -1.73 12.25
CA PHE A 100 -16.64 -1.86 13.25
C PHE A 100 -15.83 -0.56 13.42
N PRO A 101 -16.45 0.55 13.86
CA PRO A 101 -15.84 1.89 13.82
C PRO A 101 -14.62 2.08 14.75
N LYS A 102 -14.34 1.12 15.61
CA LYS A 102 -13.17 1.16 16.51
C LYS A 102 -11.91 0.58 15.88
N VAL A 103 -12.05 -0.17 14.80
CA VAL A 103 -10.92 -0.78 14.09
C VAL A 103 -10.17 0.29 13.30
N SER A 104 -8.85 0.15 13.24
CA SER A 104 -7.97 1.14 12.64
C SER A 104 -7.19 0.62 11.45
N LEU A 105 -7.32 -0.67 11.16
CA LEU A 105 -6.58 -1.38 10.11
C LEU A 105 -7.49 -2.36 9.39
N VAL A 106 -7.54 -2.24 8.06
CA VAL A 106 -8.21 -3.19 7.19
C VAL A 106 -7.24 -3.61 6.08
N PRO A 107 -6.63 -4.80 6.13
CA PRO A 107 -5.99 -5.38 4.95
C PRO A 107 -7.06 -5.87 3.96
N GLY A 108 -6.96 -5.44 2.73
CA GLY A 108 -7.67 -6.07 1.63
C GLY A 108 -7.07 -7.46 1.34
N ARG A 109 -7.89 -8.50 1.12
CA ARG A 109 -7.38 -9.81 0.69
C ARG A 109 -6.75 -9.71 -0.69
N VAL A 110 -5.62 -10.39 -0.84
CA VAL A 110 -4.70 -10.24 -1.96
C VAL A 110 -4.69 -11.48 -2.85
N ARG A 111 -4.54 -11.28 -4.14
CA ARG A 111 -3.92 -12.24 -5.07
C ARG A 111 -2.64 -11.63 -5.64
N SER A 112 -1.65 -12.46 -5.89
CA SER A 112 -0.44 -12.05 -6.60
C SER A 112 -0.47 -12.55 -8.04
N ILE A 113 -0.03 -11.69 -8.96
CA ILE A 113 0.17 -12.02 -10.37
C ILE A 113 1.64 -11.80 -10.76
N ASN A 114 2.08 -12.47 -11.82
CA ASN A 114 3.39 -12.18 -12.44
C ASN A 114 3.29 -11.02 -13.45
N GLU A 115 4.38 -10.71 -14.14
CA GLU A 115 4.44 -9.62 -15.12
C GLU A 115 3.50 -9.85 -16.33
N GLU A 116 3.19 -11.10 -16.65
CA GLU A 116 2.27 -11.49 -17.71
C GLU A 116 0.79 -11.49 -17.26
N GLY A 117 0.52 -11.20 -15.99
CA GLY A 117 -0.83 -11.17 -15.40
C GLY A 117 -1.36 -12.53 -14.94
N ALA A 118 -0.55 -13.60 -14.99
CA ALA A 118 -0.95 -14.91 -14.49
C ALA A 118 -0.93 -14.97 -12.96
N GLU A 119 -1.99 -15.53 -12.34
CA GLU A 119 -2.08 -15.71 -10.88
C GLU A 119 -0.97 -16.65 -10.39
N VAL A 120 -0.23 -16.22 -9.37
CA VAL A 120 0.86 -16.98 -8.74
C VAL A 120 0.40 -17.55 -7.40
N GLU A 121 -0.26 -16.75 -6.60
CA GLU A 121 -0.79 -17.12 -5.28
C GLU A 121 -1.94 -16.20 -4.88
N LYS A 122 -2.70 -16.60 -3.87
CA LYS A 122 -3.76 -15.77 -3.29
C LYS A 122 -4.00 -16.10 -1.81
N ASP A 123 -4.51 -15.11 -1.10
CA ASP A 123 -4.93 -15.28 0.28
C ASP A 123 -6.06 -16.29 0.44
N HIS A 124 -5.98 -17.05 1.52
CA HIS A 124 -7.12 -17.81 2.03
C HIS A 124 -8.20 -16.89 2.59
N LEU A 125 -9.37 -17.45 2.89
CA LEU A 125 -10.41 -16.73 3.62
C LEU A 125 -10.00 -16.58 5.08
N PHE A 126 -9.93 -15.33 5.56
CA PHE A 126 -9.68 -15.01 6.95
C PHE A 126 -11.01 -14.65 7.68
N PRO A 127 -11.04 -14.69 9.03
CA PRO A 127 -12.15 -14.11 9.78
C PRO A 127 -12.34 -12.62 9.43
N ILE A 128 -13.60 -12.18 9.34
CA ILE A 128 -13.92 -10.76 9.08
C ILE A 128 -13.30 -9.84 10.14
N TYR A 129 -13.34 -10.27 11.40
CA TYR A 129 -12.66 -9.58 12.50
C TYR A 129 -11.66 -10.52 13.15
N MET A 130 -10.46 -10.02 13.37
CA MET A 130 -9.35 -10.70 14.05
C MET A 130 -8.86 -9.82 15.21
N PRO A 131 -8.79 -10.33 16.45
CA PRO A 131 -7.94 -9.73 17.48
C PRO A 131 -6.49 -9.59 17.00
N GLN A 132 -5.71 -8.71 17.64
CA GLN A 132 -4.32 -8.46 17.26
C GLN A 132 -3.46 -9.75 17.22
N ASP A 133 -3.62 -10.63 18.19
CA ASP A 133 -2.85 -11.88 18.27
C ASP A 133 -3.19 -12.85 17.12
N ASP A 134 -4.48 -12.90 16.73
CA ASP A 134 -4.92 -13.70 15.59
C ASP A 134 -4.37 -13.13 14.27
N PHE A 135 -4.37 -11.80 14.13
CA PHE A 135 -3.74 -11.15 12.97
C PHE A 135 -2.25 -11.50 12.87
N LEU A 136 -1.50 -11.44 13.98
CA LEU A 136 -0.10 -11.83 14.01
C LEU A 136 0.08 -13.31 13.66
N TYR A 137 -0.82 -14.18 14.16
CA TYR A 137 -0.79 -15.61 13.83
C TYR A 137 -0.96 -15.83 12.32
N TYR A 138 -1.96 -15.21 11.67
CA TYR A 138 -2.17 -15.36 10.23
C TYR A 138 -1.03 -14.73 9.42
N ALA A 139 -0.55 -13.55 9.81
CA ALA A 139 0.58 -12.88 9.17
C ALA A 139 1.85 -13.76 9.18
N SER A 140 2.09 -14.49 10.27
CA SER A 140 3.23 -15.43 10.38
C SER A 140 3.03 -16.76 9.63
N ARG A 141 1.82 -17.02 9.11
CA ARG A 141 1.41 -18.29 8.48
C ARG A 141 1.01 -18.16 7.02
N GLY A 142 1.49 -17.13 6.34
CA GLY A 142 1.32 -17.01 4.89
C GLY A 142 0.17 -16.11 4.43
N MET A 143 -0.36 -15.25 5.30
CA MET A 143 -1.14 -14.10 4.86
C MET A 143 -0.23 -13.22 3.98
N ILE A 144 -0.67 -12.90 2.78
CA ILE A 144 0.11 -12.02 1.90
C ILE A 144 0.12 -10.63 2.54
N SER A 145 1.31 -10.07 2.71
CA SER A 145 1.52 -8.75 3.32
C SER A 145 2.31 -7.88 2.36
N VAL A 146 1.64 -6.86 1.83
CA VAL A 146 2.23 -5.85 0.96
C VAL A 146 1.66 -4.49 1.32
N GLN A 147 2.46 -3.45 1.20
CA GLN A 147 2.14 -2.11 1.68
C GLN A 147 0.78 -1.60 1.17
N ALA A 148 0.50 -1.77 -0.11
CA ALA A 148 -0.63 -1.14 -0.79
C ALA A 148 -2.01 -1.79 -0.48
N GLN A 149 -2.05 -2.93 0.24
CA GLN A 149 -3.32 -3.57 0.63
C GLN A 149 -3.94 -2.97 1.89
N TYR A 150 -3.17 -2.20 2.68
CA TYR A 150 -3.59 -1.75 4.00
C TYR A 150 -4.33 -0.42 3.95
N VAL A 151 -5.54 -0.43 4.55
CA VAL A 151 -6.32 0.78 4.82
C VAL A 151 -6.16 1.15 6.29
N TYR A 152 -5.67 2.35 6.55
CA TYR A 152 -5.39 2.86 7.89
C TYR A 152 -6.38 3.96 8.29
N ASN A 153 -6.86 3.96 9.53
CA ASN A 153 -7.46 5.17 10.09
C ASN A 153 -6.40 6.27 10.16
N ARG A 154 -6.59 7.35 9.39
CA ARG A 154 -5.60 8.39 9.19
C ARG A 154 -5.23 9.12 10.48
N GLU A 155 -6.20 9.50 11.31
CA GLU A 155 -5.94 10.22 12.56
C GLU A 155 -5.02 9.40 13.48
N LYS A 156 -5.34 8.13 13.69
CA LYS A 156 -4.52 7.24 14.53
C LYS A 156 -3.15 6.96 13.92
N PHE A 157 -3.08 6.79 12.60
CA PHE A 157 -1.82 6.59 11.88
C PHE A 157 -0.89 7.78 12.05
N MET A 158 -1.39 9.01 11.85
CA MET A 158 -0.61 10.24 12.02
C MET A 158 -0.19 10.45 13.48
N LYS A 159 -1.10 10.18 14.44
CA LYS A 159 -0.81 10.29 15.87
C LYS A 159 0.29 9.34 16.32
N ARG A 160 0.46 8.20 15.65
CA ARG A 160 1.50 7.21 15.94
C ARG A 160 2.81 7.46 15.19
N GLY A 161 2.89 8.54 14.41
CA GLY A 161 4.10 8.96 13.69
C GLY A 161 4.23 8.40 12.28
N GLY A 162 3.20 7.77 11.74
CA GLY A 162 3.21 7.20 10.40
C GLY A 162 3.88 5.83 10.32
N PHE A 163 4.52 5.55 9.20
CA PHE A 163 5.25 4.29 8.99
C PHE A 163 6.48 4.20 9.90
N ILE A 164 6.66 3.03 10.52
CA ILE A 164 7.86 2.70 11.30
C ILE A 164 9.06 2.64 10.34
N ASN A 165 10.12 3.37 10.66
CA ASN A 165 11.32 3.40 9.83
C ASN A 165 12.32 2.32 10.27
N PHE A 166 12.40 1.24 9.51
CA PHE A 166 13.45 0.24 9.63
C PHE A 166 14.50 0.41 8.52
N PRO A 167 15.74 -0.04 8.73
CA PRO A 167 16.76 0.00 7.70
C PRO A 167 16.26 -0.64 6.39
N PHE A 168 16.48 0.06 5.27
CA PHE A 168 16.01 -0.35 3.94
C PHE A 168 14.49 -0.53 3.80
N ALA A 169 13.69 0.01 4.71
CA ALA A 169 12.24 -0.16 4.81
C ALA A 169 11.79 -1.64 5.00
N TRP A 170 12.68 -2.56 5.32
CA TRP A 170 12.33 -3.97 5.46
C TRP A 170 11.38 -4.20 6.63
N ASN A 171 10.24 -4.83 6.34
CA ASN A 171 9.15 -5.07 7.27
C ASN A 171 8.57 -3.79 7.92
N SER A 172 8.83 -2.61 7.39
CA SER A 172 8.27 -1.35 7.90
C SER A 172 6.74 -1.33 7.77
N ASP A 173 6.21 -1.86 6.67
CA ASP A 173 4.79 -2.07 6.41
C ASP A 173 4.15 -3.05 7.41
N ALA A 174 4.74 -4.23 7.58
CA ALA A 174 4.25 -5.24 8.51
C ALA A 174 4.28 -4.76 9.98
N ALA A 175 5.36 -4.10 10.39
CA ALA A 175 5.47 -3.51 11.72
C ALA A 175 4.46 -2.38 11.94
N THR A 176 4.21 -1.55 10.94
CA THR A 176 3.21 -0.49 10.98
C THR A 176 1.81 -1.08 11.05
N ALA A 177 1.50 -2.09 10.25
CA ALA A 177 0.24 -2.82 10.31
C ALA A 177 0.01 -3.42 11.71
N TYR A 178 1.03 -4.06 12.30
CA TYR A 178 0.94 -4.57 13.66
C TYR A 178 0.72 -3.46 14.70
N MET A 179 1.44 -2.35 14.60
CA MET A 179 1.24 -1.18 15.46
C MET A 179 -0.20 -0.65 15.38
N MET A 180 -0.84 -0.71 14.19
CA MET A 180 -2.19 -0.23 13.96
C MET A 180 -3.28 -1.23 14.32
N SER A 181 -2.94 -2.47 14.67
CA SER A 181 -3.88 -3.57 14.90
C SER A 181 -4.41 -3.70 16.34
N ASP A 182 -4.07 -2.78 17.27
CA ASP A 182 -4.44 -2.85 18.69
C ASP A 182 -5.95 -2.81 18.98
N GLY A 183 -6.76 -2.30 18.05
CA GLY A 183 -8.23 -2.34 18.09
C GLY A 183 -8.84 -3.55 17.37
N GLY A 184 -8.00 -4.52 16.98
CA GLY A 184 -8.34 -5.59 16.05
C GLY A 184 -8.18 -5.18 14.60
N VAL A 185 -8.34 -6.15 13.71
CA VAL A 185 -8.14 -6.03 12.25
C VAL A 185 -9.37 -6.60 11.55
N LEU A 186 -9.81 -5.92 10.50
CA LEU A 186 -10.85 -6.44 9.62
C LEU A 186 -10.19 -6.99 8.34
N SER A 187 -10.77 -8.06 7.78
CA SER A 187 -10.35 -8.58 6.48
C SER A 187 -11.53 -8.55 5.51
N THR A 188 -11.29 -8.17 4.26
CA THR A 188 -12.34 -8.18 3.23
C THR A 188 -12.79 -9.62 2.94
N PRO A 189 -14.09 -9.87 2.75
CA PRO A 189 -14.58 -11.20 2.38
C PRO A 189 -14.12 -11.61 0.97
N SER A 190 -13.98 -10.66 0.05
CA SER A 190 -13.53 -10.88 -1.31
C SER A 190 -12.01 -10.66 -1.45
N ILE A 191 -11.42 -11.17 -2.53
CA ILE A 191 -10.08 -10.76 -2.98
C ILE A 191 -10.28 -9.45 -3.74
N VAL A 192 -9.81 -8.36 -3.16
CA VAL A 192 -10.06 -7.00 -3.65
C VAL A 192 -8.80 -6.26 -4.10
N PHE A 193 -7.64 -6.90 -3.92
CA PHE A 193 -6.36 -6.31 -4.26
C PHE A 193 -5.49 -7.31 -5.06
N THR A 194 -4.85 -6.82 -6.11
CA THR A 194 -3.95 -7.59 -6.96
C THR A 194 -2.54 -7.02 -6.87
N PHE A 195 -1.65 -7.79 -6.28
CA PHE A 195 -0.24 -7.48 -6.15
C PHE A 195 0.54 -8.01 -7.36
N ARG A 196 1.32 -7.16 -8.01
CA ARG A 196 2.14 -7.54 -9.18
C ARG A 196 3.56 -7.86 -8.75
N LYS A 197 3.95 -9.12 -8.87
CA LYS A 197 5.35 -9.55 -8.71
C LYS A 197 6.13 -9.27 -9.98
N SER A 198 6.91 -8.20 -10.00
CA SER A 198 7.77 -7.83 -11.14
C SER A 198 9.24 -8.05 -10.81
N SER A 199 10.07 -8.20 -11.85
CA SER A 199 11.53 -8.35 -11.73
C SER A 199 12.24 -7.10 -11.17
N ILE A 200 11.55 -5.95 -11.14
CA ILE A 200 12.03 -4.67 -10.60
C ILE A 200 11.52 -4.38 -9.19
N HIS A 201 11.06 -5.38 -8.47
CA HIS A 201 10.63 -5.23 -7.08
C HIS A 201 11.80 -4.92 -6.14
N ILE A 202 11.63 -3.94 -5.25
CA ILE A 202 12.64 -3.59 -4.23
C ILE A 202 12.98 -4.79 -3.34
N THR A 203 11.99 -5.64 -3.04
CA THR A 203 12.15 -6.83 -2.19
C THR A 203 12.53 -8.10 -2.98
N GLY A 204 12.42 -8.10 -4.30
CA GLY A 204 12.72 -9.26 -5.18
C GLY A 204 14.15 -9.30 -5.69
N ASP A 205 14.84 -8.17 -5.65
CA ASP A 205 16.24 -8.09 -6.07
C ASP A 205 17.17 -8.51 -4.93
N GLY A 206 17.52 -9.80 -4.89
CA GLY A 206 18.60 -10.31 -4.03
C GLY A 206 19.97 -9.68 -4.33
N SER A 207 20.05 -8.68 -5.22
CA SER A 207 21.21 -7.90 -5.60
C SER A 207 21.40 -6.64 -4.75
N ILE A 208 20.64 -6.41 -3.67
CA ILE A 208 21.14 -5.55 -2.61
C ILE A 208 22.43 -6.23 -2.14
N LYS A 209 23.51 -5.87 -2.83
CA LYS A 209 24.85 -6.21 -2.41
C LYS A 209 24.90 -6.00 -0.92
N LYS A 210 25.15 -7.06 -0.17
CA LYS A 210 25.77 -6.96 1.14
C LYS A 210 26.91 -5.98 0.98
N GLN A 211 26.70 -4.71 1.26
CA GLN A 211 27.77 -3.91 1.79
C GLN A 211 28.00 -4.57 3.14
N ASP A 212 28.98 -5.49 3.15
CA ASP A 212 29.57 -5.99 4.36
C ASP A 212 29.96 -4.77 5.17
N SER A 213 29.06 -4.34 6.08
CA SER A 213 29.48 -3.58 7.21
C SER A 213 30.25 -4.60 8.04
N GLU A 214 31.57 -4.65 7.87
CA GLU A 214 32.46 -5.18 8.87
C GLU A 214 32.11 -4.45 10.17
N ILE A 215 31.30 -5.11 10.96
CA ILE A 215 31.16 -4.77 12.38
C ILE A 215 32.40 -5.42 13.00
N ASP A 216 33.47 -4.65 13.02
CA ASP A 216 34.59 -4.96 13.89
C ASP A 216 34.08 -4.94 15.34
N CYS A 217 34.19 -6.10 16.00
CA CYS A 217 33.97 -6.29 17.41
C CYS A 217 35.07 -5.63 18.24
#